data_f74093137926e1d7e01ef7534270b7f2
#
_entry.id   f74093137926e1d7e01ef7534270b7f2
#
_cell.length_a   1.000
_cell.length_b   1.000
_cell.length_c   1.000
_cell.angle_alpha   90.00
_cell.angle_beta   90.00
_cell.angle_gamma   90.00
#
_symmetry.space_group_name_H-M   'P 1'
#
loop_
_entity.id
_entity.type
_entity.pdbx_description
1 polymer ?
#
loop_
_entity_poly.entity_id
_entity_poly.type
_entity_poly.pdbx_seq_one_letter_code
_entity_poly.pdbx_strand_id
1 'polypeptide(L)'
;MAAGGRQRRRGRFVGLAVALVAATACMVEPVGRPGEPTGQREPAAPSAEVTRADGTDTVEEFQEDVEVARRTAERYWAAQFEASGTTLRPIRQVIAYQRDGEVSCGGQEVPRNNAVYCTVSDFIAYDINWSFGAFRQVGDAFVYYLIGHEYAHGIQTRLGVQYNFTIQQELQADCMAGAYLGGAVEAGWLTLDEGDLDEFREGLLAVGDDPGQPWFAEGSHGTPEQRAEAFFRGYERSLSACGLG
;
A
#
# COMPACT_ATOMS: atom_id res chain seq x y z
N MET A 1 -34.71 32.31 45.65
CA MET A 1 -34.15 31.89 46.95
C MET A 1 -33.70 30.46 46.85
N ALA A 2 -32.57 30.10 47.40
CA ALA A 2 -31.88 28.87 47.57
C ALA A 2 -30.74 28.61 46.57
N ALA A 3 -29.54 28.89 47.06
CA ALA A 3 -28.26 28.54 46.51
C ALA A 3 -27.92 27.06 46.84
N GLY A 4 -27.36 26.33 45.89
CA GLY A 4 -26.90 24.98 46.04
C GLY A 4 -25.42 24.87 45.60
N GLY A 5 -24.54 24.62 46.60
CA GLY A 5 -23.11 24.72 46.53
C GLY A 5 -22.43 23.63 45.72
N ARG A 6 -21.35 24.01 45.05
CA ARG A 6 -20.38 23.11 44.39
C ARG A 6 -19.41 22.53 45.40
N GLN A 7 -19.44 21.23 45.59
CA GLN A 7 -18.46 20.49 46.38
C GLN A 7 -17.30 20.02 45.48
N ARG A 8 -16.11 20.62 45.65
CA ARG A 8 -14.85 20.17 45.04
C ARG A 8 -14.30 18.97 45.79
N ARG A 9 -14.19 17.84 45.12
CA ARG A 9 -13.44 16.67 45.62
C ARG A 9 -11.95 16.86 45.27
N ARG A 10 -11.13 16.96 46.29
CA ARG A 10 -9.64 16.90 46.23
C ARG A 10 -9.23 15.43 46.17
N GLY A 11 -8.64 15.01 45.02
CA GLY A 11 -7.95 13.72 44.92
C GLY A 11 -6.56 13.81 45.53
N ARG A 12 -6.26 12.89 46.44
CA ARG A 12 -4.94 12.70 47.04
C ARG A 12 -4.09 11.85 46.09
N PHE A 13 -2.95 12.41 45.69
CA PHE A 13 -1.90 11.64 45.04
C PHE A 13 -1.10 10.85 46.11
N VAL A 14 -1.05 9.53 45.98
CA VAL A 14 -0.16 8.67 46.76
C VAL A 14 1.06 8.42 45.87
N GLY A 15 2.20 8.95 46.29
CA GLY A 15 3.48 8.68 45.63
C GLY A 15 3.99 7.30 46.00
N LEU A 16 4.32 6.50 45.00
CA LEU A 16 4.98 5.22 45.13
C LEU A 16 6.49 5.41 44.93
N ALA A 17 7.27 5.24 45.96
CA ALA A 17 8.71 5.24 45.91
C ALA A 17 9.20 3.87 45.42
N VAL A 18 9.95 3.85 44.32
CA VAL A 18 10.65 2.65 43.83
C VAL A 18 12.06 2.65 44.38
N ALA A 19 12.38 1.67 45.20
CA ALA A 19 13.71 1.40 45.70
C ALA A 19 14.56 0.67 44.66
N LEU A 20 15.69 1.26 44.26
CA LEU A 20 16.74 0.58 43.49
C LEU A 20 17.48 -0.41 44.37
N VAL A 21 17.44 -1.69 44.05
CA VAL A 21 18.34 -2.73 44.56
C VAL A 21 19.46 -2.94 43.57
N ALA A 22 20.68 -2.57 43.90
CA ALA A 22 21.89 -2.89 43.18
C ALA A 22 22.29 -4.34 43.47
N ALA A 23 22.27 -5.21 42.49
CA ALA A 23 22.85 -6.55 42.58
C ALA A 23 24.22 -6.55 41.91
N THR A 24 25.27 -6.72 42.77
CA THR A 24 26.63 -7.02 42.36
C THR A 24 26.71 -8.48 41.93
N ALA A 25 26.99 -8.75 40.68
CA ALA A 25 27.27 -10.08 40.17
C ALA A 25 28.77 -10.32 40.07
N CYS A 26 29.23 -11.34 40.81
CA CYS A 26 30.59 -11.88 40.72
C CYS A 26 30.83 -12.56 39.38
N MET A 27 31.94 -12.19 38.74
CA MET A 27 32.48 -12.92 37.60
C MET A 27 33.09 -14.24 38.04
N VAL A 28 32.68 -15.32 37.46
CA VAL A 28 33.38 -16.61 37.45
C VAL A 28 33.60 -17.01 36.02
N GLU A 29 34.85 -17.05 35.60
CA GLU A 29 35.27 -17.61 34.30
C GLU A 29 35.24 -19.14 34.39
N PRO A 30 34.72 -19.85 33.38
CA PRO A 30 35.05 -21.27 33.18
C PRO A 30 36.04 -21.46 32.05
N VAL A 31 37.05 -22.19 32.38
CA VAL A 31 38.12 -22.82 31.60
C VAL A 31 37.54 -23.57 30.37
N GLY A 32 38.24 -23.43 29.25
CA GLY A 32 37.88 -23.98 27.97
C GLY A 32 37.76 -25.50 27.85
N ARG A 33 36.96 -25.92 26.91
CA ARG A 33 36.99 -27.23 26.27
C ARG A 33 36.93 -27.13 24.76
N PRO A 34 37.72 -27.82 23.99
CA PRO A 34 37.66 -27.87 22.55
C PRO A 34 36.62 -28.91 22.11
N GLY A 35 35.79 -28.54 21.15
CA GLY A 35 34.83 -29.44 20.52
C GLY A 35 33.92 -28.63 19.61
N GLU A 36 34.40 -28.38 18.36
CA GLU A 36 33.53 -27.94 17.27
C GLU A 36 32.45 -28.99 16.99
N PRO A 37 31.20 -28.59 16.87
CA PRO A 37 30.32 -29.16 15.89
C PRO A 37 30.22 -28.23 14.69
N THR A 38 30.60 -28.74 13.53
CA THR A 38 30.30 -28.17 12.22
C THR A 38 28.82 -27.91 12.13
N GLY A 39 28.39 -26.68 12.52
CA GLY A 39 27.06 -26.19 12.23
C GLY A 39 26.89 -26.09 10.72
N GLN A 40 26.08 -26.95 10.16
CA GLN A 40 25.54 -26.76 8.83
C GLN A 40 24.82 -25.40 8.82
N ARG A 41 25.41 -24.47 8.07
CA ARG A 41 24.76 -23.21 7.76
C ARG A 41 23.47 -23.58 7.03
N GLU A 42 22.33 -23.35 7.66
CA GLU A 42 21.06 -23.33 6.96
C GLU A 42 21.21 -22.40 5.74
N PRO A 43 20.79 -22.84 4.55
CA PRO A 43 20.82 -21.97 3.40
C PRO A 43 19.94 -20.75 3.74
N ALA A 44 20.56 -19.56 3.68
CA ALA A 44 19.85 -18.32 3.81
C ALA A 44 18.66 -18.37 2.82
N ALA A 45 17.45 -18.02 3.30
CA ALA A 45 16.31 -17.85 2.42
C ALA A 45 16.74 -16.96 1.24
N PRO A 46 16.34 -17.30 0.01
CA PRO A 46 16.73 -16.50 -1.13
C PRO A 46 16.31 -15.05 -0.85
N SER A 47 17.28 -14.16 -0.83
CA SER A 47 17.02 -12.72 -0.84
C SER A 47 16.10 -12.50 -2.02
N ALA A 48 14.92 -11.90 -1.79
CA ALA A 48 14.05 -11.53 -2.88
C ALA A 48 14.89 -10.63 -3.81
N GLU A 49 15.16 -11.12 -5.01
CA GLU A 49 15.84 -10.36 -6.03
C GLU A 49 14.96 -9.16 -6.33
N VAL A 50 15.46 -7.98 -6.03
CA VAL A 50 14.79 -6.72 -6.42
C VAL A 50 15.01 -6.63 -7.91
N THR A 51 13.97 -6.90 -8.68
CA THR A 51 14.02 -6.74 -10.13
C THR A 51 14.06 -5.24 -10.41
N ARG A 52 15.13 -4.77 -11.01
CA ARG A 52 15.22 -3.40 -11.51
C ARG A 52 14.56 -3.38 -12.87
N ALA A 53 13.67 -2.44 -13.09
CA ALA A 53 13.32 -2.01 -14.42
C ALA A 53 14.59 -1.45 -15.07
N ASP A 54 14.95 -2.01 -16.23
CA ASP A 54 16.19 -1.63 -16.93
C ASP A 54 15.93 -0.70 -18.12
N GLY A 55 14.68 -0.23 -18.27
CA GLY A 55 14.26 0.72 -19.31
C GLY A 55 14.17 0.09 -20.69
N THR A 56 13.86 -1.20 -20.79
CA THR A 56 13.75 -1.88 -22.09
C THR A 56 12.40 -1.70 -22.78
N ASP A 57 11.38 -1.17 -22.11
CA ASP A 57 10.03 -0.88 -22.63
C ASP A 57 9.40 -2.05 -23.41
N THR A 58 9.62 -3.27 -22.95
CA THR A 58 9.07 -4.48 -23.60
C THR A 58 7.76 -4.92 -22.95
N VAL A 59 6.97 -5.71 -23.69
CA VAL A 59 5.75 -6.31 -23.14
C VAL A 59 6.06 -7.29 -22.02
N GLU A 60 7.16 -8.01 -22.15
CA GLU A 60 7.65 -8.97 -21.14
C GLU A 60 7.99 -8.27 -19.84
N GLU A 61 8.72 -7.17 -19.89
CA GLU A 61 9.08 -6.34 -18.76
C GLU A 61 7.82 -5.76 -18.08
N PHE A 62 6.94 -5.14 -18.85
CA PHE A 62 5.66 -4.65 -18.33
C PHE A 62 4.86 -5.74 -17.59
N GLN A 63 4.82 -6.98 -18.12
CA GLN A 63 4.13 -8.09 -17.46
C GLN A 63 4.85 -8.53 -16.18
N GLU A 64 6.17 -8.48 -16.15
CA GLU A 64 6.96 -8.74 -14.95
C GLU A 64 6.71 -7.68 -13.89
N ASP A 65 6.68 -6.40 -14.25
CA ASP A 65 6.37 -5.30 -13.33
C ASP A 65 4.97 -5.41 -12.74
N VAL A 66 3.96 -5.75 -13.54
CA VAL A 66 2.62 -6.03 -13.02
C VAL A 66 2.65 -7.13 -11.94
N GLU A 67 3.40 -8.19 -12.18
CA GLU A 67 3.49 -9.31 -11.23
C GLU A 67 4.32 -8.93 -10.00
N VAL A 68 5.40 -8.15 -10.16
CA VAL A 68 6.19 -7.62 -9.04
C VAL A 68 5.34 -6.65 -8.20
N ALA A 69 4.63 -5.72 -8.83
CA ALA A 69 3.74 -4.79 -8.17
C ALA A 69 2.66 -5.52 -7.35
N ARG A 70 2.02 -6.54 -7.96
CA ARG A 70 1.02 -7.37 -7.29
C ARG A 70 1.59 -8.07 -6.04
N ARG A 71 2.73 -8.77 -6.19
CA ARG A 71 3.36 -9.50 -5.07
C ARG A 71 3.81 -8.58 -3.95
N THR A 72 4.36 -7.43 -4.31
CA THR A 72 4.86 -6.46 -3.35
C THR A 72 3.71 -5.79 -2.60
N ALA A 73 2.61 -5.45 -3.29
CA ALA A 73 1.39 -4.96 -2.66
C ALA A 73 0.80 -6.01 -1.70
N GLU A 74 0.69 -7.26 -2.13
CA GLU A 74 0.22 -8.36 -1.29
C GLU A 74 1.07 -8.52 -0.04
N ARG A 75 2.40 -8.51 -0.18
CA ARG A 75 3.34 -8.60 0.94
C ARG A 75 3.18 -7.45 1.92
N TYR A 76 3.09 -6.22 1.41
CA TYR A 76 2.89 -5.03 2.23
C TYR A 76 1.60 -5.14 3.05
N TRP A 77 0.48 -5.42 2.39
CA TRP A 77 -0.80 -5.50 3.05
C TRP A 77 -0.90 -6.70 4.00
N ALA A 78 -0.29 -7.83 3.67
CA ALA A 78 -0.20 -8.97 4.58
C ALA A 78 0.49 -8.58 5.90
N ALA A 79 1.59 -7.84 5.83
CA ALA A 79 2.29 -7.34 7.01
C ALA A 79 1.42 -6.35 7.84
N GLN A 80 0.64 -5.47 7.18
CA GLN A 80 -0.26 -4.55 7.88
C GLN A 80 -1.40 -5.30 8.60
N PHE A 81 -1.99 -6.29 7.95
CA PHE A 81 -3.03 -7.12 8.56
C PHE A 81 -2.49 -7.94 9.73
N GLU A 82 -1.31 -8.53 9.59
CA GLU A 82 -0.64 -9.25 10.68
C GLU A 82 -0.35 -8.32 11.86
N ALA A 83 0.16 -7.12 11.62
CA ALA A 83 0.41 -6.11 12.65
C ALA A 83 -0.87 -5.69 13.38
N SER A 84 -2.02 -5.74 12.71
CA SER A 84 -3.35 -5.49 13.32
C SER A 84 -3.97 -6.73 13.99
N GLY A 85 -3.25 -7.86 14.04
CA GLY A 85 -3.72 -9.11 14.63
C GLY A 85 -4.71 -9.89 13.77
N THR A 86 -4.78 -9.60 12.47
CA THR A 86 -5.66 -10.27 11.50
C THR A 86 -4.84 -10.88 10.35
N THR A 87 -5.53 -11.57 9.44
CA THR A 87 -4.88 -12.18 8.27
C THR A 87 -5.48 -11.62 6.99
N LEU A 88 -4.62 -11.15 6.10
CA LEU A 88 -5.06 -10.73 4.78
C LEU A 88 -5.58 -11.94 3.99
N ARG A 89 -6.76 -11.78 3.39
CA ARG A 89 -7.17 -12.63 2.28
C ARG A 89 -6.70 -11.95 0.99
N PRO A 90 -5.73 -12.51 0.25
CA PRO A 90 -5.21 -11.91 -0.97
C PRO A 90 -6.31 -11.70 -2.02
N ILE A 91 -6.07 -10.78 -2.96
CA ILE A 91 -6.91 -10.66 -4.16
C ILE A 91 -6.73 -11.92 -5.00
N ARG A 92 -7.83 -12.48 -5.50
CA ARG A 92 -7.82 -13.81 -6.13
C ARG A 92 -6.98 -13.90 -7.39
N GLN A 93 -7.03 -12.85 -8.23
CA GLN A 93 -6.30 -12.83 -9.49
C GLN A 93 -6.17 -11.41 -10.04
N VAL A 94 -5.20 -11.22 -10.91
CA VAL A 94 -5.02 -10.05 -11.77
C VAL A 94 -5.17 -10.50 -13.22
N ILE A 95 -6.02 -9.85 -14.01
CA ILE A 95 -6.44 -10.26 -15.35
C ILE A 95 -6.11 -9.16 -16.35
N ALA A 96 -5.31 -9.48 -17.34
CA ALA A 96 -5.14 -8.62 -18.49
C ALA A 96 -6.28 -8.85 -19.50
N TYR A 97 -6.81 -7.78 -20.11
CA TYR A 97 -7.78 -7.86 -21.19
C TYR A 97 -7.42 -6.88 -22.31
N GLN A 98 -7.99 -7.08 -23.51
CA GLN A 98 -7.65 -6.30 -24.70
C GLN A 98 -8.88 -5.72 -25.40
N ARG A 99 -10.07 -6.24 -25.14
CA ARG A 99 -11.31 -5.91 -25.88
C ARG A 99 -12.47 -5.71 -24.92
N ASP A 100 -13.42 -4.88 -25.33
CA ASP A 100 -14.69 -4.73 -24.65
C ASP A 100 -15.40 -6.10 -24.53
N GLY A 101 -16.04 -6.36 -23.41
CA GLY A 101 -16.75 -7.62 -23.15
C GLY A 101 -15.87 -8.83 -22.79
N GLU A 102 -14.55 -8.71 -22.81
CA GLU A 102 -13.62 -9.79 -22.46
C GLU A 102 -13.64 -10.08 -20.95
N VAL A 103 -13.87 -9.03 -20.15
CA VAL A 103 -14.00 -9.10 -18.70
C VAL A 103 -15.29 -8.40 -18.26
N SER A 104 -15.98 -8.97 -17.28
CA SER A 104 -17.16 -8.36 -16.67
C SER A 104 -17.10 -8.41 -15.16
N CYS A 105 -17.62 -7.37 -14.50
CA CYS A 105 -17.77 -7.27 -13.06
C CYS A 105 -19.26 -7.14 -12.72
N GLY A 106 -19.81 -8.10 -11.97
CA GLY A 106 -21.23 -8.07 -11.60
C GLY A 106 -22.21 -8.07 -12.79
N GLY A 107 -21.79 -8.57 -13.93
CA GLY A 107 -22.58 -8.58 -15.16
C GLY A 107 -22.45 -7.32 -16.03
N GLN A 108 -21.66 -6.35 -15.62
CA GLN A 108 -21.30 -5.17 -16.41
C GLN A 108 -19.93 -5.36 -17.05
N GLU A 109 -19.84 -5.06 -18.34
CA GLU A 109 -18.57 -5.12 -19.07
C GLU A 109 -17.59 -4.09 -18.53
N VAL A 110 -16.32 -4.48 -18.37
CA VAL A 110 -15.24 -3.55 -18.09
C VAL A 110 -14.82 -2.88 -19.40
N PRO A 111 -14.94 -1.55 -19.51
CA PRO A 111 -14.59 -0.85 -20.74
C PRO A 111 -13.07 -0.85 -20.97
N ARG A 112 -12.66 -0.65 -22.22
CA ARG A 112 -11.24 -0.47 -22.57
C ARG A 112 -10.69 0.84 -21.97
N ASN A 113 -9.35 0.96 -22.00
CA ASN A 113 -8.59 2.06 -21.43
C ASN A 113 -8.86 2.24 -19.93
N ASN A 114 -8.94 1.13 -19.22
CA ASN A 114 -9.29 1.13 -17.80
C ASN A 114 -8.53 0.05 -17.03
N ALA A 115 -8.41 0.26 -15.73
CA ALA A 115 -8.13 -0.77 -14.74
C ALA A 115 -9.23 -0.71 -13.68
N VAL A 116 -9.53 -1.83 -13.04
CA VAL A 116 -10.61 -1.91 -12.06
C VAL A 116 -10.40 -3.06 -11.07
N TYR A 117 -10.66 -2.81 -9.79
CA TYR A 117 -10.91 -3.86 -8.84
C TYR A 117 -12.40 -4.26 -8.84
N CYS A 118 -12.69 -5.51 -9.14
CA CYS A 118 -14.04 -6.03 -9.10
C CYS A 118 -14.41 -6.56 -7.71
N THR A 119 -15.26 -5.84 -6.98
CA THR A 119 -15.68 -6.19 -5.61
C THR A 119 -16.47 -7.49 -5.53
N VAL A 120 -17.28 -7.79 -6.57
CA VAL A 120 -18.18 -8.98 -6.59
C VAL A 120 -17.41 -10.27 -6.81
N SER A 121 -16.33 -10.22 -7.59
CA SER A 121 -15.58 -11.41 -8.01
C SER A 121 -14.16 -11.44 -7.47
N ASP A 122 -13.73 -10.38 -6.76
CA ASP A 122 -12.44 -10.26 -6.06
C ASP A 122 -11.24 -10.42 -7.00
N PHE A 123 -11.21 -9.66 -8.08
CA PHE A 123 -10.10 -9.61 -9.02
C PHE A 123 -9.76 -8.17 -9.40
N ILE A 124 -8.53 -7.95 -9.83
CA ILE A 124 -8.10 -6.76 -10.57
C ILE A 124 -8.12 -7.10 -12.05
N ALA A 125 -8.64 -6.21 -12.89
CA ALA A 125 -8.52 -6.30 -14.35
C ALA A 125 -7.93 -5.01 -14.92
N TYR A 126 -7.09 -5.12 -15.94
CA TYR A 126 -6.49 -3.97 -16.60
C TYR A 126 -6.42 -4.18 -18.12
N ASP A 127 -6.70 -3.11 -18.88
CA ASP A 127 -6.48 -3.12 -20.34
C ASP A 127 -5.00 -3.08 -20.64
N ILE A 128 -4.45 -4.18 -21.17
CA ILE A 128 -3.01 -4.32 -21.42
C ILE A 128 -2.52 -3.34 -22.47
N ASN A 129 -3.33 -2.98 -23.48
CA ASN A 129 -2.88 -2.08 -24.54
C ASN A 129 -2.77 -0.64 -24.02
N TRP A 130 -3.74 -0.21 -23.21
CA TRP A 130 -3.73 1.11 -22.61
C TRP A 130 -2.64 1.24 -21.56
N SER A 131 -2.55 0.30 -20.64
CA SER A 131 -1.57 0.36 -19.55
C SER A 131 -0.14 0.18 -20.05
N PHE A 132 0.10 -0.66 -21.06
CA PHE A 132 1.40 -0.75 -21.73
C PHE A 132 1.76 0.53 -22.50
N GLY A 133 0.76 1.18 -23.09
CA GLY A 133 0.95 2.50 -23.71
C GLY A 133 1.37 3.56 -22.70
N ALA A 134 0.76 3.57 -21.51
CA ALA A 134 1.11 4.46 -20.43
C ALA A 134 2.51 4.14 -19.85
N PHE A 135 2.82 2.86 -19.63
CA PHE A 135 4.15 2.38 -19.22
C PHE A 135 5.25 2.94 -20.16
N ARG A 136 5.08 2.83 -21.47
CA ARG A 136 6.04 3.37 -22.45
C ARG A 136 6.12 4.89 -22.49
N GLN A 137 5.09 5.58 -22.07
CA GLN A 137 5.03 7.04 -22.13
C GLN A 137 5.50 7.68 -20.82
N VAL A 138 5.22 7.06 -19.71
CA VAL A 138 5.43 7.61 -18.36
C VAL A 138 6.60 6.92 -17.66
N GLY A 139 6.72 5.60 -17.78
CA GLY A 139 7.70 4.75 -17.11
C GLY A 139 7.05 3.61 -16.34
N ASP A 140 7.89 2.75 -15.77
CA ASP A 140 7.46 1.55 -15.01
C ASP A 140 6.82 1.90 -13.67
N ALA A 141 7.18 2.99 -13.05
CA ALA A 141 6.58 3.47 -11.80
C ALA A 141 5.04 3.60 -11.92
N PHE A 142 4.52 3.96 -13.12
CA PHE A 142 3.09 3.99 -13.38
C PHE A 142 2.41 2.63 -13.14
N VAL A 143 3.06 1.53 -13.48
CA VAL A 143 2.51 0.17 -13.30
C VAL A 143 2.35 -0.16 -11.82
N TYR A 144 3.36 0.18 -11.02
CA TYR A 144 3.32 -0.01 -9.57
C TYR A 144 2.24 0.81 -8.90
N TYR A 145 2.05 2.06 -9.36
CA TYR A 145 0.95 2.90 -8.92
C TYR A 145 -0.41 2.28 -9.31
N LEU A 146 -0.60 1.94 -10.59
CA LEU A 146 -1.87 1.41 -11.10
C LEU A 146 -2.32 0.16 -10.33
N ILE A 147 -1.44 -0.84 -10.23
CA ILE A 147 -1.74 -2.08 -9.50
C ILE A 147 -1.92 -1.82 -8.00
N GLY A 148 -1.13 -0.92 -7.41
CA GLY A 148 -1.26 -0.51 -6.02
C GLY A 148 -2.60 0.16 -5.71
N HIS A 149 -3.09 1.01 -6.61
CA HIS A 149 -4.38 1.67 -6.52
C HIS A 149 -5.56 0.66 -6.56
N GLU A 150 -5.55 -0.23 -7.55
CA GLU A 150 -6.57 -1.28 -7.64
C GLU A 150 -6.52 -2.25 -6.45
N TYR A 151 -5.30 -2.55 -5.99
CA TYR A 151 -5.14 -3.37 -4.78
C TYR A 151 -5.72 -2.66 -3.55
N ALA A 152 -5.57 -1.33 -3.45
CA ALA A 152 -6.14 -0.54 -2.37
C ALA A 152 -7.67 -0.61 -2.35
N HIS A 153 -8.37 -0.60 -3.49
CA HIS A 153 -9.81 -0.87 -3.54
C HIS A 153 -10.17 -2.25 -3.00
N GLY A 154 -9.35 -3.25 -3.27
CA GLY A 154 -9.48 -4.57 -2.68
C GLY A 154 -9.34 -4.55 -1.15
N ILE A 155 -8.43 -3.75 -0.62
CA ILE A 155 -8.26 -3.56 0.82
C ILE A 155 -9.44 -2.79 1.43
N GLN A 156 -9.89 -1.71 0.80
CA GLN A 156 -11.09 -0.97 1.24
C GLN A 156 -12.29 -1.92 1.40
N THR A 157 -12.48 -2.83 0.44
CA THR A 157 -13.54 -3.85 0.51
C THR A 157 -13.36 -4.77 1.72
N ARG A 158 -12.13 -5.20 2.03
CA ARG A 158 -11.81 -6.08 3.16
C ARG A 158 -12.01 -5.39 4.51
N LEU A 159 -11.74 -4.09 4.55
CA LEU A 159 -11.93 -3.25 5.73
C LEU A 159 -13.38 -2.76 5.89
N GLY A 160 -14.25 -2.99 4.90
CA GLY A 160 -15.63 -2.51 4.91
C GLY A 160 -15.75 -0.99 4.82
N VAL A 161 -14.74 -0.33 4.25
CA VAL A 161 -14.75 1.12 4.08
C VAL A 161 -15.85 1.52 3.09
N GLN A 162 -16.64 2.53 3.47
CA GLN A 162 -17.69 3.09 2.64
C GLN A 162 -17.65 4.62 2.69
N TYR A 163 -17.84 5.24 1.56
CA TYR A 163 -17.89 6.69 1.41
C TYR A 163 -19.19 7.13 0.76
N ASN A 164 -19.59 8.36 1.03
CA ASN A 164 -20.77 8.95 0.42
C ASN A 164 -20.53 9.37 -1.03
N PHE A 165 -19.30 9.62 -1.40
CA PHE A 165 -18.88 10.08 -2.73
C PHE A 165 -17.70 9.25 -3.24
N THR A 166 -17.72 8.94 -4.52
CA THR A 166 -16.67 8.14 -5.18
C THR A 166 -15.29 8.77 -5.00
N ILE A 167 -15.16 10.08 -5.17
CA ILE A 167 -13.88 10.80 -5.01
C ILE A 167 -13.19 10.55 -3.66
N GLN A 168 -13.95 10.35 -2.58
CA GLN A 168 -13.36 10.07 -1.26
C GLN A 168 -12.71 8.69 -1.23
N GLN A 169 -13.35 7.73 -1.88
CA GLN A 169 -12.84 6.37 -2.02
C GLN A 169 -11.59 6.35 -2.90
N GLU A 170 -11.61 7.07 -4.01
CA GLU A 170 -10.51 7.17 -4.97
C GLU A 170 -9.28 7.83 -4.35
N LEU A 171 -9.43 9.00 -3.74
CA LEU A 171 -8.32 9.69 -3.08
C LEU A 171 -7.76 8.91 -1.88
N GLN A 172 -8.58 8.10 -1.21
CA GLN A 172 -8.06 7.17 -0.22
C GLN A 172 -7.27 6.04 -0.88
N ALA A 173 -7.73 5.49 -2.01
CA ALA A 173 -7.00 4.45 -2.74
C ALA A 173 -5.65 4.97 -3.24
N ASP A 174 -5.59 6.20 -3.75
CA ASP A 174 -4.34 6.86 -4.11
C ASP A 174 -3.38 6.99 -2.92
N CYS A 175 -3.89 7.45 -1.77
CA CYS A 175 -3.09 7.54 -0.54
C CYS A 175 -2.58 6.17 -0.10
N MET A 176 -3.40 5.14 -0.15
CA MET A 176 -3.04 3.77 0.21
C MET A 176 -2.01 3.18 -0.75
N ALA A 177 -2.10 3.50 -2.05
CA ALA A 177 -1.10 3.13 -3.05
C ALA A 177 0.25 3.79 -2.74
N GLY A 178 0.24 5.08 -2.42
CA GLY A 178 1.44 5.80 -1.96
C GLY A 178 2.05 5.18 -0.70
N ALA A 179 1.23 4.88 0.30
CA ALA A 179 1.69 4.28 1.55
C ALA A 179 2.28 2.87 1.34
N TYR A 180 1.70 2.09 0.44
CA TYR A 180 2.26 0.80 0.03
C TYR A 180 3.64 0.96 -0.59
N LEU A 181 3.78 1.86 -1.56
CA LEU A 181 5.05 2.06 -2.27
C LEU A 181 6.13 2.63 -1.34
N GLY A 182 5.83 3.66 -0.55
CA GLY A 182 6.76 4.20 0.43
C GLY A 182 7.20 3.15 1.45
N GLY A 183 6.28 2.35 1.97
CA GLY A 183 6.59 1.27 2.91
C GLY A 183 7.38 0.12 2.27
N ALA A 184 7.14 -0.20 1.01
CA ALA A 184 7.89 -1.21 0.28
C ALA A 184 9.34 -0.77 0.00
N VAL A 185 9.55 0.51 -0.31
CA VAL A 185 10.87 1.10 -0.47
C VAL A 185 11.61 1.14 0.88
N GLU A 186 10.96 1.61 1.94
CA GLU A 186 11.54 1.63 3.29
C GLU A 186 11.95 0.24 3.77
N ALA A 187 11.15 -0.78 3.46
CA ALA A 187 11.43 -2.17 3.79
C ALA A 187 12.49 -2.83 2.87
N GLY A 188 12.99 -2.15 1.84
CA GLY A 188 13.93 -2.67 0.86
C GLY A 188 13.35 -3.76 -0.03
N TRP A 189 12.04 -3.75 -0.26
CA TRP A 189 11.36 -4.67 -1.18
C TRP A 189 11.25 -4.14 -2.59
N LEU A 190 11.31 -2.82 -2.73
CA LEU A 190 11.41 -2.08 -3.98
C LEU A 190 12.59 -1.12 -3.89
N THR A 191 13.18 -0.80 -5.02
CA THR A 191 14.17 0.27 -5.17
C THR A 191 13.61 1.23 -6.19
N LEU A 192 13.63 2.51 -5.88
CA LEU A 192 13.33 3.55 -6.86
C LEU A 192 14.62 4.00 -7.54
N ASP A 193 14.55 4.15 -8.84
CA ASP A 193 15.61 4.75 -9.64
C ASP A 193 15.40 6.29 -9.76
N GLU A 194 16.39 6.98 -10.35
CA GLU A 194 16.29 8.41 -10.57
C GLU A 194 15.20 8.69 -11.64
N GLY A 195 14.16 9.40 -11.23
CA GLY A 195 13.02 9.73 -12.11
C GLY A 195 11.69 9.14 -11.67
N ASP A 196 11.66 7.98 -10.99
CA ASP A 196 10.42 7.26 -10.64
C ASP A 196 9.40 8.13 -9.89
N LEU A 197 9.87 9.05 -9.02
CA LEU A 197 8.95 9.97 -8.32
C LEU A 197 8.29 10.97 -9.27
N ASP A 198 8.97 11.35 -10.34
CA ASP A 198 8.40 12.20 -11.38
C ASP A 198 7.44 11.39 -12.26
N GLU A 199 7.75 10.13 -12.54
CA GLU A 199 6.87 9.21 -13.26
C GLU A 199 5.56 8.95 -12.49
N PHE A 200 5.60 8.75 -11.17
CA PHE A 200 4.38 8.70 -10.36
C PHE A 200 3.55 9.97 -10.52
N ARG A 201 4.20 11.13 -10.50
CA ARG A 201 3.49 12.41 -10.66
C ARG A 201 2.88 12.53 -12.06
N GLU A 202 3.64 12.24 -13.10
CA GLU A 202 3.17 12.31 -14.48
C GLU A 202 2.04 11.31 -14.75
N GLY A 203 2.15 10.09 -14.24
CA GLY A 203 1.09 9.07 -14.31
C GLY A 203 -0.21 9.54 -13.65
N LEU A 204 -0.12 10.13 -12.45
CA LEU A 204 -1.27 10.68 -11.73
C LEU A 204 -1.90 11.87 -12.47
N LEU A 205 -1.07 12.72 -13.09
CA LEU A 205 -1.55 13.82 -13.92
C LEU A 205 -2.28 13.33 -15.19
N ALA A 206 -1.90 12.16 -15.71
CA ALA A 206 -2.50 11.58 -16.90
C ALA A 206 -3.86 10.89 -16.66
N VAL A 207 -4.15 10.47 -15.42
CA VAL A 207 -5.35 9.69 -15.07
C VAL A 207 -6.36 10.46 -14.19
N GLY A 208 -6.10 11.73 -13.90
CA GLY A 208 -7.03 12.58 -13.16
C GLY A 208 -8.21 13.05 -13.98
N ASP A 209 -9.31 13.40 -13.30
CA ASP A 209 -10.50 13.98 -13.91
C ASP A 209 -10.21 15.38 -14.48
N ASP A 210 -11.01 15.77 -15.49
CA ASP A 210 -11.02 17.16 -15.96
C ASP A 210 -11.32 18.12 -14.80
N PRO A 211 -10.53 19.17 -14.58
CA PRO A 211 -10.79 20.15 -13.49
C PRO A 211 -12.18 20.77 -13.48
N GLY A 212 -12.91 20.69 -14.60
CA GLY A 212 -14.30 21.14 -14.70
C GLY A 212 -15.33 20.13 -14.18
N GLN A 213 -14.95 18.89 -13.89
CA GLN A 213 -15.88 17.87 -13.39
C GLN A 213 -16.29 18.16 -11.95
N PRO A 214 -17.60 18.13 -11.62
CA PRO A 214 -18.04 18.32 -10.25
C PRO A 214 -17.50 17.20 -9.34
N TRP A 215 -16.87 17.55 -8.24
CA TRP A 215 -16.30 16.61 -7.28
C TRP A 215 -17.30 15.57 -6.70
N PHE A 216 -18.60 15.90 -6.75
CA PHE A 216 -19.68 15.02 -6.29
C PHE A 216 -20.30 14.17 -7.41
N ALA A 217 -19.77 14.25 -8.64
CA ALA A 217 -20.25 13.43 -9.74
C ALA A 217 -19.98 11.95 -9.46
N GLU A 218 -20.90 11.12 -9.88
CA GLU A 218 -20.70 9.66 -9.83
C GLU A 218 -19.51 9.29 -10.73
N GLY A 219 -18.59 8.47 -10.21
CA GLY A 219 -17.37 8.10 -10.91
C GLY A 219 -16.27 9.16 -10.89
N SER A 220 -16.40 10.23 -10.09
CA SER A 220 -15.32 11.22 -9.94
C SER A 220 -14.13 10.60 -9.22
N HIS A 221 -12.95 10.67 -9.85
CA HIS A 221 -11.68 10.18 -9.29
C HIS A 221 -10.88 11.27 -8.58
N GLY A 222 -11.18 12.53 -8.85
CA GLY A 222 -10.45 13.69 -8.39
C GLY A 222 -9.55 14.29 -9.47
N THR A 223 -9.24 15.59 -9.29
CA THR A 223 -8.33 16.26 -10.23
C THR A 223 -6.91 15.65 -10.16
N PRO A 224 -6.10 15.81 -11.21
CA PRO A 224 -4.71 15.39 -11.20
C PRO A 224 -3.94 15.80 -9.93
N GLU A 225 -4.13 17.04 -9.50
CA GLU A 225 -3.45 17.58 -8.32
C GLU A 225 -3.94 16.91 -7.02
N GLN A 226 -5.26 16.67 -6.90
CA GLN A 226 -5.84 16.00 -5.73
C GLN A 226 -5.33 14.56 -5.60
N ARG A 227 -5.26 13.85 -6.72
CA ARG A 227 -4.72 12.48 -6.79
C ARG A 227 -3.25 12.44 -6.41
N ALA A 228 -2.43 13.31 -7.01
CA ALA A 228 -1.02 13.42 -6.69
C ALA A 228 -0.79 13.78 -5.20
N GLU A 229 -1.53 14.77 -4.66
CA GLU A 229 -1.44 15.12 -3.24
C GLU A 229 -1.80 13.94 -2.33
N ALA A 230 -2.86 13.19 -2.67
CA ALA A 230 -3.27 12.02 -1.91
C ALA A 230 -2.19 10.93 -1.92
N PHE A 231 -1.65 10.61 -3.08
CA PHE A 231 -0.59 9.62 -3.26
C PHE A 231 0.67 10.00 -2.47
N PHE A 232 1.23 11.18 -2.69
CA PHE A 232 2.46 11.60 -2.01
C PHE A 232 2.27 11.77 -0.50
N ARG A 233 1.08 12.14 -0.04
CA ARG A 233 0.77 12.13 1.40
C ARG A 233 0.89 10.73 1.99
N GLY A 234 0.41 9.70 1.30
CA GLY A 234 0.56 8.30 1.72
C GLY A 234 2.02 7.84 1.66
N TYR A 235 2.71 8.14 0.56
CA TYR A 235 4.10 7.79 0.33
C TYR A 235 5.03 8.33 1.41
N GLU A 236 4.86 9.60 1.78
CA GLU A 236 5.72 10.27 2.76
C GLU A 236 5.34 9.99 4.22
N ARG A 237 4.05 9.70 4.52
CA ARG A 237 3.52 9.66 5.88
C ARG A 237 2.84 8.35 6.26
N SER A 238 2.92 7.34 5.42
CA SER A 238 2.35 6.01 5.61
C SER A 238 0.80 5.98 5.71
N LEU A 239 0.25 4.81 6.05
CA LEU A 239 -1.19 4.57 6.18
C LEU A 239 -1.90 5.46 7.18
N SER A 240 -1.19 5.97 8.19
CA SER A 240 -1.78 6.86 9.20
C SER A 240 -2.34 8.16 8.58
N ALA A 241 -1.80 8.58 7.44
CA ALA A 241 -2.26 9.75 6.70
C ALA A 241 -3.45 9.47 5.76
N CYS A 242 -3.84 8.20 5.58
CA CYS A 242 -4.90 7.76 4.66
C CYS A 242 -6.27 7.58 5.35
N GLY A 243 -6.41 7.97 6.62
CA GLY A 243 -7.68 7.83 7.35
C GLY A 243 -8.02 6.38 7.71
N LEU A 244 -7.02 5.51 7.80
CA LEU A 244 -7.10 4.16 8.30
C LEU A 244 -6.52 4.15 9.72
N GLY A 245 -7.26 4.67 10.70
CA GLY A 245 -6.84 4.74 12.09
C GLY A 245 -7.99 4.49 13.03
#